data_d0fcb144296b46a739c8e386907cdf5c
#
_entry.id   d0fcb144296b46a739c8e386907cdf5c
#
_cell.length_a   1.000
_cell.length_b   1.000
_cell.length_c   1.000
_cell.angle_alpha   90.00
_cell.angle_beta   90.00
_cell.angle_gamma   90.00
#
_symmetry.space_group_name_H-M   'P 1'
#
loop_
_entity.id
_entity.type
_entity.pdbx_description
1 polymer ?
#
loop_
_entity_poly.entity_id
_entity_poly.type
_entity_poly.pdbx_seq_one_letter_code
_entity_poly.pdbx_strand_id
1 'polypeptide(L)'
;MDSSGKINYLFRRFPVLRVLTAVFVIAVIFGSVSLINSKTKSVPVINSIVPPVGSPGDFVVINGENFGTARDMSYVEIAGSRLTASSYISWTDNCIKLVLPANVQDGLVVVGTKELRSNPALFANEVDIPVPVPAVQQITRPVITFLSAEKISVGEILTISGNNFGDLKNQSKVYFTMDCNNKVSEAEYKNIALLTENMIPANETDFDYISWSNTEISVRVPDGAYSGVVIVDTGREKSDPKEIIINADAGRKEYLNKKIYLIQYSADIADVVSDDVSTITLRCPVPFTTAAQPNVEITETVPEPILLNYQNNLIHQITKSRNNTPKSVFKQTFVLPVYEIRANVVPAKIGVYKNTDENLLTAALRQDALVPVDDSAVKELSAKITGKEKNAWNMAKLIYDYMCSEFKIQDKVRKNDADPLDLLKKKDGDAYDFAVIYTALLRAAGIPCYTDSGVLVNQDLQTQVHWWCEFYIDKVGWVPCDPALGAGMTHKQWSDSDVEDVKAFYFGNMDSHHIMFSRGWSQLKPFSADSKIVQQPRSFALQSIWEEANRDTAKYSSYWSIPVVKGVY
;
A
#
# COMPACT_ATOMS: atom_id res chain seq x y z
N MET A 1 -3.36 15.37 83.33
CA MET A 1 -4.54 14.52 82.98
C MET A 1 -4.37 14.11 81.52
N ASP A 2 -4.14 12.85 81.32
CA ASP A 2 -3.87 12.22 80.03
C ASP A 2 -5.05 12.38 79.11
N SER A 3 -4.83 12.66 77.82
CA SER A 3 -5.85 12.88 76.78
C SER A 3 -6.87 11.71 76.69
N SER A 4 -6.47 10.50 76.98
CA SER A 4 -7.33 9.32 77.05
C SER A 4 -8.37 9.37 78.15
N GLY A 5 -8.06 9.98 79.29
CA GLY A 5 -8.96 10.15 80.46
C GLY A 5 -10.09 11.16 80.15
N LYS A 6 -9.82 12.22 79.39
CA LYS A 6 -10.81 13.22 78.95
C LYS A 6 -11.81 12.65 77.92
N ILE A 7 -11.35 11.80 77.02
CA ILE A 7 -12.20 11.15 75.99
C ILE A 7 -13.15 10.17 76.68
N ASN A 8 -12.65 9.33 77.65
CA ASN A 8 -13.48 8.39 78.40
C ASN A 8 -14.50 9.07 79.28
N TYR A 9 -14.20 10.25 79.88
CA TYR A 9 -15.12 11.05 80.61
C TYR A 9 -16.26 11.63 79.78
N LEU A 10 -15.97 12.15 78.56
CA LEU A 10 -16.95 12.64 77.61
C LEU A 10 -17.89 11.51 77.11
N PHE A 11 -17.36 10.35 76.81
CA PHE A 11 -18.18 9.20 76.37
C PHE A 11 -19.05 8.61 77.53
N ARG A 12 -18.69 8.79 78.79
CA ARG A 12 -19.56 8.41 79.93
C ARG A 12 -20.66 9.43 80.21
N ARG A 13 -20.38 10.71 80.00
CA ARG A 13 -21.34 11.80 80.33
C ARG A 13 -22.37 12.01 79.21
N PHE A 14 -22.04 11.67 77.95
CA PHE A 14 -22.90 11.85 76.78
C PHE A 14 -22.98 10.54 75.96
N PRO A 15 -23.92 9.61 76.29
CA PRO A 15 -24.05 8.34 75.60
C PRO A 15 -24.35 8.49 74.10
N VAL A 16 -24.98 9.59 73.68
CA VAL A 16 -25.20 9.94 72.26
C VAL A 16 -23.90 10.07 71.48
N LEU A 17 -22.81 10.50 72.14
CA LEU A 17 -21.50 10.65 71.48
C LEU A 17 -20.88 9.27 71.09
N ARG A 18 -21.19 8.21 71.85
CA ARG A 18 -20.79 6.82 71.51
C ARG A 18 -21.52 6.31 70.27
N VAL A 19 -22.83 6.64 70.19
CA VAL A 19 -23.61 6.24 69.02
C VAL A 19 -23.16 7.02 67.78
N LEU A 20 -22.90 8.32 67.91
CA LEU A 20 -22.39 9.11 66.79
C LEU A 20 -21.01 8.67 66.30
N THR A 21 -20.08 8.32 67.22
CA THR A 21 -18.76 7.79 66.82
C THR A 21 -18.87 6.41 66.19
N ALA A 22 -19.79 5.54 66.69
CA ALA A 22 -20.02 4.23 66.09
C ALA A 22 -20.61 4.37 64.66
N VAL A 23 -21.58 5.25 64.49
CA VAL A 23 -22.18 5.56 63.16
C VAL A 23 -21.15 6.15 62.21
N PHE A 24 -20.28 7.06 62.70
CA PHE A 24 -19.21 7.64 61.89
C PHE A 24 -18.19 6.58 61.44
N VAL A 25 -17.77 5.71 62.36
CA VAL A 25 -16.83 4.60 62.02
C VAL A 25 -17.46 3.64 61.00
N ILE A 26 -18.76 3.29 61.19
CA ILE A 26 -19.49 2.45 60.23
C ILE A 26 -19.59 3.16 58.88
N ALA A 27 -19.89 4.44 58.84
CA ALA A 27 -19.95 5.22 57.59
C ALA A 27 -18.61 5.32 56.88
N VAL A 28 -17.51 5.49 57.63
CA VAL A 28 -16.13 5.45 57.09
C VAL A 28 -15.76 4.07 56.56
N ILE A 29 -16.11 3.00 57.24
CA ILE A 29 -15.89 1.61 56.78
C ILE A 29 -16.71 1.35 55.51
N PHE A 30 -18.00 1.72 55.49
CA PHE A 30 -18.84 1.58 54.28
C PHE A 30 -18.35 2.43 53.11
N GLY A 31 -17.94 3.66 53.36
CA GLY A 31 -17.32 4.52 52.37
C GLY A 31 -16.02 3.96 51.82
N SER A 32 -15.17 3.41 52.71
CA SER A 32 -13.91 2.78 52.32
C SER A 32 -14.13 1.51 51.49
N VAL A 33 -15.08 0.66 51.89
CA VAL A 33 -15.45 -0.57 51.16
C VAL A 33 -16.07 -0.22 49.81
N SER A 34 -16.92 0.82 49.74
CA SER A 34 -17.48 1.32 48.47
C SER A 34 -16.41 1.87 47.54
N LEU A 35 -15.43 2.60 48.07
CA LEU A 35 -14.29 3.11 47.30
C LEU A 35 -13.33 2.01 46.83
N ILE A 36 -13.17 0.94 47.62
CA ILE A 36 -12.36 -0.22 47.23
C ILE A 36 -13.09 -1.03 46.15
N ASN A 37 -14.39 -1.27 46.29
CA ASN A 37 -15.18 -1.94 45.24
C ASN A 37 -15.31 -1.14 43.94
N SER A 38 -15.30 0.17 44.00
CA SER A 38 -15.30 1.00 42.78
C SER A 38 -13.93 1.03 42.05
N LYS A 39 -12.86 0.56 42.69
CA LYS A 39 -11.51 0.48 42.14
C LYS A 39 -11.08 -0.93 41.70
N THR A 40 -11.86 -1.97 41.96
CA THR A 40 -11.61 -3.27 41.36
C THR A 40 -11.98 -3.21 39.89
N LYS A 41 -10.96 -3.00 39.05
CA LYS A 41 -11.12 -3.07 37.60
C LYS A 41 -11.57 -4.50 37.26
N SER A 42 -12.75 -4.63 36.70
CA SER A 42 -13.27 -5.92 36.25
C SER A 42 -12.45 -6.41 35.09
N VAL A 43 -11.88 -7.60 35.16
CA VAL A 43 -11.13 -8.22 34.07
C VAL A 43 -12.11 -8.55 32.94
N PRO A 44 -11.82 -8.20 31.71
CA PRO A 44 -12.65 -8.62 30.59
C PRO A 44 -12.61 -10.13 30.42
N VAL A 45 -13.74 -10.74 30.06
CA VAL A 45 -13.87 -12.20 29.88
C VAL A 45 -14.58 -12.47 28.57
N ILE A 46 -13.96 -13.29 27.72
CA ILE A 46 -14.60 -13.84 26.54
C ILE A 46 -15.32 -15.13 26.91
N ASN A 47 -16.63 -15.16 26.66
CA ASN A 47 -17.46 -16.35 26.88
C ASN A 47 -17.62 -17.17 25.58
N SER A 48 -17.75 -16.50 24.43
CA SER A 48 -17.86 -17.16 23.12
C SER A 48 -17.48 -16.24 21.98
N ILE A 49 -17.09 -16.85 20.87
CA ILE A 49 -16.90 -16.21 19.55
C ILE A 49 -17.85 -16.91 18.57
N VAL A 50 -18.64 -16.15 17.81
CA VAL A 50 -19.63 -16.68 16.89
C VAL A 50 -19.59 -15.95 15.55
N PRO A 51 -19.28 -16.63 14.44
CA PRO A 51 -18.75 -17.99 14.37
C PRO A 51 -17.29 -18.05 14.90
N PRO A 52 -16.81 -19.21 15.39
CA PRO A 52 -15.41 -19.38 15.78
C PRO A 52 -14.47 -19.62 14.60
N VAL A 53 -15.05 -19.75 13.41
CA VAL A 53 -14.38 -19.90 12.09
C VAL A 53 -14.98 -18.90 11.14
N GLY A 54 -14.16 -18.23 10.36
CA GLY A 54 -14.66 -17.25 9.38
C GLY A 54 -13.58 -16.82 8.38
N SER A 55 -14.02 -16.31 7.26
CA SER A 55 -13.18 -15.80 6.17
C SER A 55 -13.00 -14.27 6.27
N PRO A 56 -11.97 -13.68 5.63
CA PRO A 56 -11.84 -12.24 5.51
C PRO A 56 -13.14 -11.59 5.01
N GLY A 57 -13.61 -10.56 5.71
CA GLY A 57 -14.86 -9.86 5.40
C GLY A 57 -16.09 -10.38 6.15
N ASP A 58 -16.00 -11.53 6.81
CA ASP A 58 -17.11 -12.07 7.60
C ASP A 58 -17.35 -11.28 8.89
N PHE A 59 -18.59 -11.38 9.37
CA PHE A 59 -19.00 -10.80 10.64
C PHE A 59 -18.75 -11.79 11.77
N VAL A 60 -18.08 -11.33 12.82
CA VAL A 60 -17.84 -12.10 14.03
C VAL A 60 -18.39 -11.35 15.24
N VAL A 61 -18.99 -12.10 16.15
CA VAL A 61 -19.54 -11.60 17.42
C VAL A 61 -18.76 -12.22 18.57
N ILE A 62 -18.13 -11.40 19.40
CA ILE A 62 -17.48 -11.80 20.64
C ILE A 62 -18.45 -11.48 21.78
N ASN A 63 -18.91 -12.49 22.47
CA ASN A 63 -19.76 -12.35 23.66
C ASN A 63 -18.92 -12.56 24.92
N GLY A 64 -19.19 -11.76 25.94
CA GLY A 64 -18.42 -11.81 27.18
C GLY A 64 -18.90 -10.80 28.21
N GLU A 65 -17.98 -10.35 29.05
CA GLU A 65 -18.26 -9.43 30.15
C GLU A 65 -17.10 -8.45 30.32
N ASN A 66 -17.41 -7.27 30.85
CA ASN A 66 -16.45 -6.23 31.23
C ASN A 66 -15.59 -5.70 30.04
N PHE A 67 -16.15 -5.65 28.87
CA PHE A 67 -15.47 -5.08 27.69
C PHE A 67 -15.47 -3.54 27.72
N GLY A 68 -16.33 -2.93 28.56
CA GLY A 68 -16.58 -1.48 28.62
C GLY A 68 -17.74 -1.05 27.76
N THR A 69 -18.41 0.01 28.17
CA THR A 69 -19.61 0.54 27.49
C THR A 69 -19.31 1.19 26.14
N ALA A 70 -18.04 1.53 25.91
CA ALA A 70 -17.52 2.06 24.65
C ALA A 70 -16.12 1.49 24.40
N ARG A 71 -15.68 1.48 23.15
CA ARG A 71 -14.38 0.91 22.76
C ARG A 71 -13.20 1.69 23.36
N ASP A 72 -13.25 3.03 23.35
CA ASP A 72 -12.18 3.92 23.83
C ASP A 72 -10.78 3.42 23.40
N MET A 73 -9.94 3.06 24.40
CA MET A 73 -8.61 2.46 24.20
C MET A 73 -8.64 0.93 24.16
N SER A 74 -9.83 0.33 24.19
CA SER A 74 -9.97 -1.12 24.15
C SER A 74 -9.82 -1.64 22.71
N TYR A 75 -9.35 -2.88 22.59
CA TYR A 75 -9.05 -3.49 21.29
C TYR A 75 -9.34 -4.99 21.31
N VAL A 76 -9.53 -5.55 20.15
CA VAL A 76 -9.49 -7.00 19.93
C VAL A 76 -8.20 -7.31 19.20
N GLU A 77 -7.53 -8.36 19.64
CA GLU A 77 -6.33 -8.92 19.04
C GLU A 77 -6.64 -10.33 18.56
N ILE A 78 -6.33 -10.66 17.32
CA ILE A 78 -6.45 -12.00 16.74
C ILE A 78 -5.06 -12.43 16.27
N ALA A 79 -4.60 -13.60 16.72
CA ALA A 79 -3.27 -14.13 16.37
C ALA A 79 -2.12 -13.12 16.65
N GLY A 80 -2.21 -12.35 17.74
CA GLY A 80 -1.22 -11.34 18.10
C GLY A 80 -1.36 -9.99 17.37
N SER A 81 -2.25 -9.90 16.39
CA SER A 81 -2.48 -8.68 15.61
C SER A 81 -3.72 -7.92 16.10
N ARG A 82 -3.57 -6.63 16.42
CA ARG A 82 -4.70 -5.79 16.83
C ARG A 82 -5.54 -5.40 15.64
N LEU A 83 -6.85 -5.51 15.80
CA LEU A 83 -7.80 -5.09 14.77
C LEU A 83 -7.87 -3.57 14.65
N THR A 84 -8.00 -3.10 13.42
CA THR A 84 -8.15 -1.67 13.10
C THR A 84 -9.52 -1.12 13.49
N ALA A 85 -9.65 0.18 13.57
CA ALA A 85 -10.92 0.83 13.88
C ALA A 85 -12.03 0.48 12.89
N SER A 86 -11.70 0.25 11.62
CA SER A 86 -12.64 -0.15 10.57
C SER A 86 -13.22 -1.56 10.74
N SER A 87 -12.57 -2.41 11.54
CA SER A 87 -13.08 -3.75 11.83
C SER A 87 -14.26 -3.76 12.80
N TYR A 88 -14.48 -2.69 13.58
CA TYR A 88 -15.51 -2.68 14.62
C TYR A 88 -16.83 -2.13 14.10
N ILE A 89 -17.90 -2.91 14.25
CA ILE A 89 -19.28 -2.49 13.93
C ILE A 89 -19.96 -1.93 15.16
N SER A 90 -19.83 -2.63 16.29
CA SER A 90 -20.39 -2.18 17.58
C SER A 90 -19.57 -2.71 18.75
N TRP A 91 -19.57 -1.96 19.84
CA TRP A 91 -18.91 -2.28 21.08
C TRP A 91 -19.82 -1.99 22.26
N THR A 92 -20.06 -2.98 23.10
CA THR A 92 -20.81 -2.87 24.36
C THR A 92 -20.06 -3.62 25.45
N ASP A 93 -20.47 -3.49 26.69
CA ASP A 93 -19.82 -4.13 27.84
C ASP A 93 -19.81 -5.67 27.77
N ASN A 94 -20.74 -6.26 27.01
CA ASN A 94 -20.91 -7.71 26.91
C ASN A 94 -20.91 -8.27 25.48
N CYS A 95 -20.77 -7.43 24.46
CA CYS A 95 -20.83 -7.86 23.07
C CYS A 95 -20.01 -6.94 22.19
N ILE A 96 -19.10 -7.52 21.39
CA ILE A 96 -18.35 -6.83 20.36
C ILE A 96 -18.71 -7.46 19.00
N LYS A 97 -19.15 -6.65 18.05
CA LYS A 97 -19.36 -7.08 16.66
C LYS A 97 -18.27 -6.48 15.79
N LEU A 98 -17.67 -7.30 14.96
CA LEU A 98 -16.58 -6.90 14.08
C LEU A 98 -16.65 -7.57 12.71
N VAL A 99 -15.93 -7.00 11.76
CA VAL A 99 -15.64 -7.58 10.45
C VAL A 99 -14.20 -8.06 10.47
N LEU A 100 -13.97 -9.28 10.00
CA LEU A 100 -12.62 -9.83 9.88
C LEU A 100 -11.81 -9.08 8.81
N PRO A 101 -10.58 -8.64 9.13
CA PRO A 101 -9.73 -7.97 8.16
C PRO A 101 -9.21 -8.96 7.08
N ALA A 102 -8.75 -8.41 5.97
CA ALA A 102 -8.26 -9.21 4.83
C ALA A 102 -7.05 -10.11 5.17
N ASN A 103 -6.31 -9.78 6.23
CA ASN A 103 -5.13 -10.50 6.67
C ASN A 103 -5.34 -11.24 8.00
N VAL A 104 -6.58 -11.60 8.36
CA VAL A 104 -6.86 -12.39 9.56
C VAL A 104 -6.13 -13.72 9.49
N GLN A 105 -5.52 -14.12 10.61
CA GLN A 105 -4.81 -15.40 10.77
C GLN A 105 -5.47 -16.25 11.85
N ASP A 106 -5.21 -17.54 11.79
CA ASP A 106 -5.55 -18.48 12.86
C ASP A 106 -4.88 -18.09 14.16
N GLY A 107 -5.60 -18.16 15.27
CA GLY A 107 -4.97 -17.96 16.55
C GLY A 107 -5.91 -17.60 17.69
N LEU A 108 -5.30 -17.09 18.73
CA LEU A 108 -6.00 -16.68 19.94
C LEU A 108 -6.59 -15.28 19.77
N VAL A 109 -7.85 -15.15 20.12
CA VAL A 109 -8.55 -13.87 20.24
C VAL A 109 -8.49 -13.42 21.68
N VAL A 110 -8.10 -12.18 21.89
CA VAL A 110 -8.03 -11.52 23.19
C VAL A 110 -8.70 -10.15 23.10
N VAL A 111 -9.51 -9.82 24.08
CA VAL A 111 -10.02 -8.46 24.27
C VAL A 111 -9.14 -7.74 25.27
N GLY A 112 -8.50 -6.66 24.85
CA GLY A 112 -7.71 -5.78 25.72
C GLY A 112 -8.49 -4.53 26.10
N THR A 113 -8.57 -4.21 27.37
CA THR A 113 -8.99 -2.92 27.91
C THR A 113 -7.76 -2.15 28.39
N LYS A 114 -7.91 -0.90 28.81
CA LYS A 114 -6.78 0.01 29.16
C LYS A 114 -5.56 -0.65 29.82
N GLU A 115 -5.75 -1.62 30.70
CA GLU A 115 -4.67 -2.22 31.49
C GLU A 115 -4.82 -3.74 31.67
N LEU A 116 -5.91 -4.31 31.18
CA LEU A 116 -6.27 -5.70 31.42
C LEU A 116 -6.53 -6.44 30.12
N ARG A 117 -6.24 -7.73 30.09
CA ARG A 117 -6.53 -8.61 28.96
C ARG A 117 -7.50 -9.71 29.38
N SER A 118 -8.37 -10.12 28.47
CA SER A 118 -9.30 -11.24 28.68
C SER A 118 -8.56 -12.59 28.71
N ASN A 119 -9.27 -13.63 29.11
CA ASN A 119 -8.95 -14.99 28.71
C ASN A 119 -8.90 -15.08 27.18
N PRO A 120 -8.01 -15.94 26.63
CA PRO A 120 -7.97 -16.17 25.20
C PRO A 120 -9.11 -17.10 24.75
N ALA A 121 -9.59 -16.89 23.52
CA ALA A 121 -10.50 -17.80 22.84
C ALA A 121 -9.92 -18.15 21.46
N LEU A 122 -10.20 -19.34 20.94
CA LEU A 122 -9.70 -19.77 19.63
C LEU A 122 -10.56 -19.20 18.50
N PHE A 123 -9.89 -18.75 17.45
CA PHE A 123 -10.47 -18.41 16.17
C PHE A 123 -9.67 -19.10 15.07
N ALA A 124 -10.36 -19.63 14.06
CA ALA A 124 -9.74 -20.19 12.87
C ALA A 124 -10.18 -19.40 11.62
N ASN A 125 -9.20 -19.03 10.80
CA ASN A 125 -9.47 -18.51 9.47
C ASN A 125 -9.90 -19.68 8.58
N GLU A 126 -11.09 -19.60 7.98
CA GLU A 126 -11.61 -20.67 7.11
C GLU A 126 -10.68 -20.97 5.93
N VAL A 127 -9.99 -19.95 5.43
CA VAL A 127 -9.01 -20.08 4.35
C VAL A 127 -7.79 -20.91 4.77
N ASP A 128 -7.44 -20.87 6.05
CA ASP A 128 -6.27 -21.56 6.60
C ASP A 128 -6.62 -22.93 7.23
N ILE A 129 -7.93 -23.26 7.35
CA ILE A 129 -8.35 -24.58 7.86
C ILE A 129 -7.93 -25.63 6.83
N PRO A 130 -7.03 -26.56 7.21
CA PRO A 130 -6.71 -27.67 6.34
C PRO A 130 -7.99 -28.48 6.13
N VAL A 131 -8.53 -28.51 4.92
CA VAL A 131 -9.55 -29.49 4.58
C VAL A 131 -8.96 -30.86 4.96
N PRO A 132 -9.64 -31.69 5.76
CA PRO A 132 -9.09 -32.97 6.16
C PRO A 132 -8.85 -33.80 4.90
N VAL A 133 -7.61 -33.81 4.49
CA VAL A 133 -7.16 -34.62 3.36
C VAL A 133 -6.89 -36.01 3.90
N PRO A 134 -7.42 -37.08 3.25
CA PRO A 134 -7.05 -38.44 3.58
C PRO A 134 -5.53 -38.56 3.57
N ALA A 135 -4.96 -39.24 4.55
CA ALA A 135 -3.55 -39.34 4.85
C ALA A 135 -2.67 -39.46 3.60
N VAL A 136 -1.54 -38.70 3.62
CA VAL A 136 -0.51 -38.61 2.57
C VAL A 136 -0.94 -37.74 1.37
N GLN A 137 -1.10 -36.44 1.56
CA GLN A 137 -0.73 -35.55 0.47
C GLN A 137 0.79 -35.59 0.34
N GLN A 138 1.29 -36.34 -0.62
CA GLN A 138 2.56 -35.99 -1.24
C GLN A 138 2.41 -34.53 -1.65
N ILE A 139 3.33 -33.67 -1.23
CA ILE A 139 3.48 -32.32 -1.77
C ILE A 139 3.76 -32.54 -3.23
N THR A 140 2.69 -32.47 -4.03
CA THR A 140 2.80 -32.79 -5.45
C THR A 140 3.22 -31.49 -6.12
N ARG A 141 4.43 -31.52 -6.64
CA ARG A 141 5.02 -30.41 -7.39
C ARG A 141 4.05 -30.00 -8.51
N PRO A 142 3.84 -28.69 -8.74
CA PRO A 142 3.05 -28.23 -9.88
C PRO A 142 3.74 -28.65 -11.19
N VAL A 143 2.96 -29.07 -12.17
CA VAL A 143 3.48 -29.55 -13.47
C VAL A 143 2.78 -28.79 -14.59
N ILE A 144 3.54 -28.07 -15.41
CA ILE A 144 3.04 -27.48 -16.65
C ILE A 144 3.11 -28.52 -17.76
N THR A 145 1.97 -28.93 -18.29
CA THR A 145 1.91 -29.90 -19.41
C THR A 145 1.85 -29.20 -20.76
N PHE A 146 1.08 -28.10 -20.84
CA PHE A 146 0.85 -27.43 -22.12
C PHE A 146 0.71 -25.89 -21.91
N LEU A 147 1.18 -25.12 -22.90
CA LEU A 147 0.91 -23.68 -23.04
C LEU A 147 0.08 -23.47 -24.30
N SER A 148 -0.96 -22.62 -24.22
CA SER A 148 -1.85 -22.33 -25.35
C SER A 148 -1.16 -21.69 -26.55
N ALA A 149 0.06 -21.16 -26.37
CA ALA A 149 0.88 -20.57 -27.40
C ALA A 149 2.37 -20.80 -27.13
N GLU A 150 3.15 -21.10 -28.16
CA GLU A 150 4.61 -21.13 -28.12
C GLU A 150 5.21 -19.73 -28.31
N LYS A 151 4.48 -18.83 -28.99
CA LYS A 151 4.85 -17.43 -29.22
C LYS A 151 3.65 -16.53 -28.90
N ILE A 152 3.88 -15.53 -28.02
CA ILE A 152 2.86 -14.66 -27.50
C ILE A 152 3.44 -13.25 -27.25
N SER A 153 2.61 -12.20 -27.18
CA SER A 153 3.07 -10.84 -26.88
C SER A 153 2.73 -10.44 -25.43
N VAL A 154 3.43 -9.45 -24.91
CA VAL A 154 3.06 -8.79 -23.64
C VAL A 154 1.59 -8.33 -23.69
N GLY A 155 0.84 -8.53 -22.59
CA GLY A 155 -0.57 -8.19 -22.47
C GLY A 155 -1.54 -9.22 -23.09
N GLU A 156 -1.08 -10.18 -23.90
CA GLU A 156 -1.92 -11.26 -24.42
C GLU A 156 -2.15 -12.36 -23.37
N ILE A 157 -3.27 -13.07 -23.49
CA ILE A 157 -3.66 -14.10 -22.53
C ILE A 157 -2.99 -15.43 -22.88
N LEU A 158 -2.22 -15.97 -21.94
CA LEU A 158 -1.64 -17.30 -21.98
C LEU A 158 -2.47 -18.24 -21.09
N THR A 159 -2.92 -19.36 -21.64
CA THR A 159 -3.50 -20.45 -20.85
C THR A 159 -2.43 -21.50 -20.58
N ILE A 160 -2.21 -21.80 -19.32
CA ILE A 160 -1.26 -22.78 -18.81
C ILE A 160 -2.06 -23.97 -18.32
N SER A 161 -1.96 -25.12 -19.00
CA SER A 161 -2.60 -26.35 -18.57
C SER A 161 -1.60 -27.25 -17.84
N GLY A 162 -2.07 -27.95 -16.82
CA GLY A 162 -1.19 -28.79 -16.01
C GLY A 162 -1.89 -29.47 -14.86
N ASN A 163 -1.17 -29.69 -13.78
CA ASN A 163 -1.70 -30.30 -12.57
C ASN A 163 -1.04 -29.69 -11.32
N ASN A 164 -1.72 -29.77 -10.20
CA ASN A 164 -1.26 -29.40 -8.87
C ASN A 164 -0.98 -27.88 -8.71
N PHE A 165 -1.73 -27.04 -9.43
CA PHE A 165 -1.65 -25.58 -9.28
C PHE A 165 -2.39 -25.08 -8.03
N GLY A 166 -3.27 -25.92 -7.45
CA GLY A 166 -4.18 -25.56 -6.36
C GLY A 166 -5.50 -25.00 -6.87
N ASP A 167 -6.58 -25.25 -6.13
CA ASP A 167 -7.94 -24.82 -6.52
C ASP A 167 -8.12 -23.30 -6.44
N LEU A 168 -7.34 -22.64 -5.62
CA LEU A 168 -7.32 -21.18 -5.45
C LEU A 168 -5.91 -20.64 -5.63
N LYS A 169 -5.81 -19.44 -6.19
CA LYS A 169 -4.52 -18.79 -6.42
C LYS A 169 -3.76 -18.48 -5.12
N ASN A 170 -4.41 -17.98 -4.07
CA ASN A 170 -3.78 -17.59 -2.82
C ASN A 170 -2.46 -16.81 -3.03
N GLN A 171 -1.35 -17.29 -2.45
CA GLN A 171 -0.01 -16.72 -2.61
C GLN A 171 0.72 -17.21 -3.87
N SER A 172 0.07 -18.06 -4.69
CA SER A 172 0.68 -18.61 -5.89
C SER A 172 0.94 -17.53 -6.95
N LYS A 173 1.98 -17.73 -7.75
CA LYS A 173 2.40 -16.78 -8.78
C LYS A 173 2.81 -17.51 -10.05
N VAL A 174 2.63 -16.84 -11.18
CA VAL A 174 3.20 -17.25 -12.47
C VAL A 174 4.33 -16.29 -12.77
N TYR A 175 5.53 -16.84 -12.99
CA TYR A 175 6.73 -16.08 -13.31
C TYR A 175 7.10 -16.23 -14.78
N PHE A 176 7.58 -15.14 -15.36
CA PHE A 176 8.15 -15.09 -16.71
C PHE A 176 9.59 -14.62 -16.64
N THR A 177 10.42 -15.02 -17.60
CA THR A 177 11.77 -14.47 -17.73
C THR A 177 11.68 -12.95 -17.90
N MET A 178 12.52 -12.20 -17.17
CA MET A 178 12.64 -10.74 -17.26
C MET A 178 13.81 -10.37 -18.16
N ASP A 179 13.60 -9.37 -19.04
CA ASP A 179 14.70 -8.80 -19.83
C ASP A 179 15.56 -7.87 -18.95
N CYS A 180 16.62 -8.41 -18.39
CA CYS A 180 17.52 -7.70 -17.48
C CYS A 180 19.01 -7.79 -17.88
N ASN A 181 19.37 -7.97 -19.13
CA ASN A 181 20.75 -8.16 -19.62
C ASN A 181 21.55 -9.32 -18.98
N ASN A 182 21.02 -9.96 -17.98
CA ASN A 182 21.62 -11.16 -17.39
C ASN A 182 21.14 -12.36 -18.18
N LYS A 183 21.97 -12.82 -19.11
CA LYS A 183 21.78 -14.14 -19.71
C LYS A 183 21.81 -15.15 -18.59
N VAL A 184 20.64 -15.70 -18.24
CA VAL A 184 20.55 -16.80 -17.30
C VAL A 184 21.45 -17.93 -17.81
N SER A 185 22.46 -18.26 -17.05
CA SER A 185 23.40 -19.33 -17.44
C SER A 185 22.69 -20.69 -17.34
N GLU A 186 23.20 -21.69 -18.09
CA GLU A 186 22.66 -23.05 -18.03
C GLU A 186 22.70 -23.64 -16.60
N ALA A 187 23.63 -23.19 -15.77
CA ALA A 187 23.74 -23.58 -14.36
C ALA A 187 22.62 -22.96 -13.50
N GLU A 188 22.19 -21.73 -13.80
CA GLU A 188 21.09 -21.06 -13.13
C GLU A 188 19.74 -21.66 -13.51
N TYR A 189 19.56 -22.12 -14.76
CA TYR A 189 18.39 -22.91 -15.16
C TYR A 189 18.23 -24.21 -14.36
N LYS A 190 19.30 -24.77 -13.85
CA LYS A 190 19.27 -25.98 -13.01
C LYS A 190 18.99 -25.70 -11.54
N ASN A 191 19.06 -24.42 -11.10
CA ASN A 191 18.74 -24.01 -9.73
C ASN A 191 17.50 -23.10 -9.74
N ILE A 192 16.33 -23.71 -9.55
CA ILE A 192 15.02 -23.02 -9.60
C ILE A 192 14.92 -21.86 -8.60
N ALA A 193 15.67 -21.92 -7.49
CA ALA A 193 15.69 -20.81 -6.51
C ALA A 193 16.37 -19.56 -7.08
N LEU A 194 17.46 -19.72 -7.86
CA LEU A 194 18.16 -18.61 -8.50
C LEU A 194 17.42 -18.08 -9.74
N LEU A 195 16.64 -18.93 -10.42
CA LEU A 195 15.86 -18.51 -11.59
C LEU A 195 14.86 -17.39 -11.26
N THR A 196 14.21 -17.45 -10.11
CA THR A 196 13.18 -16.45 -9.76
C THR A 196 13.72 -15.05 -9.44
N GLU A 197 15.03 -14.91 -9.18
CA GLU A 197 15.66 -13.59 -9.01
C GLU A 197 15.69 -12.78 -10.31
N ASN A 198 15.71 -13.47 -11.47
CA ASN A 198 15.73 -12.86 -12.81
C ASN A 198 14.38 -13.02 -13.52
N MET A 199 13.30 -13.19 -12.79
CA MET A 199 11.96 -13.36 -13.32
C MET A 199 10.99 -12.32 -12.79
N ILE A 200 10.00 -12.02 -13.61
CA ILE A 200 8.90 -11.12 -13.24
C ILE A 200 7.64 -11.93 -13.00
N PRO A 201 6.96 -11.77 -11.87
CA PRO A 201 5.65 -12.34 -11.66
C PRO A 201 4.58 -11.57 -12.42
N ALA A 202 3.57 -12.28 -12.90
CA ALA A 202 2.30 -11.67 -13.28
C ALA A 202 1.71 -10.89 -12.08
N ASN A 203 1.10 -9.73 -12.35
CA ASN A 203 0.71 -8.75 -11.35
C ASN A 203 -0.81 -8.60 -11.26
N GLU A 204 -1.34 -8.62 -10.04
CA GLU A 204 -2.77 -8.41 -9.79
C GLU A 204 -3.20 -6.95 -10.01
N THR A 205 -2.32 -5.99 -9.76
CA THR A 205 -2.63 -4.57 -9.98
C THR A 205 -2.71 -4.19 -11.45
N ASP A 206 -2.11 -5.01 -12.34
CA ASP A 206 -2.22 -4.90 -13.79
C ASP A 206 -3.29 -5.82 -14.38
N PHE A 207 -4.09 -6.48 -13.52
CA PHE A 207 -5.15 -7.41 -13.91
C PHE A 207 -4.65 -8.59 -14.76
N ASP A 208 -3.43 -9.07 -14.47
CA ASP A 208 -2.83 -10.15 -15.25
C ASP A 208 -3.52 -11.51 -15.02
N TYR A 209 -4.04 -11.76 -13.81
CA TYR A 209 -4.73 -13.03 -13.52
C TYR A 209 -6.20 -12.99 -13.94
N ILE A 210 -6.56 -13.86 -14.89
CA ILE A 210 -7.92 -13.98 -15.42
C ILE A 210 -8.68 -15.10 -14.68
N SER A 211 -8.06 -16.28 -14.58
CA SER A 211 -8.63 -17.44 -13.87
C SER A 211 -7.54 -18.34 -13.32
N TRP A 212 -7.88 -19.06 -12.25
CA TRP A 212 -7.00 -20.03 -11.61
C TRP A 212 -7.79 -21.26 -11.18
N SER A 213 -7.27 -22.43 -11.51
CA SER A 213 -7.75 -23.73 -11.03
C SER A 213 -6.58 -24.69 -10.83
N ASN A 214 -6.84 -25.85 -10.24
CA ASN A 214 -5.80 -26.87 -10.03
C ASN A 214 -5.17 -27.42 -11.32
N THR A 215 -5.85 -27.27 -12.46
CA THR A 215 -5.41 -27.83 -13.75
C THR A 215 -5.22 -26.80 -14.85
N GLU A 216 -5.68 -25.58 -14.64
CA GLU A 216 -5.61 -24.53 -15.66
C GLU A 216 -5.47 -23.15 -15.03
N ILE A 217 -4.56 -22.36 -15.57
CA ILE A 217 -4.34 -20.94 -15.23
C ILE A 217 -4.45 -20.14 -16.52
N SER A 218 -5.30 -19.11 -16.52
CA SER A 218 -5.31 -18.08 -17.57
C SER A 218 -4.68 -16.81 -17.02
N VAL A 219 -3.59 -16.38 -17.63
CA VAL A 219 -2.79 -15.23 -17.18
C VAL A 219 -2.38 -14.39 -18.37
N ARG A 220 -2.36 -13.06 -18.21
CA ARG A 220 -1.72 -12.16 -19.18
C ARG A 220 -0.22 -12.24 -19.04
N VAL A 221 0.47 -12.17 -20.17
CA VAL A 221 1.93 -12.01 -20.16
C VAL A 221 2.24 -10.64 -19.55
N PRO A 222 2.94 -10.61 -18.41
CA PRO A 222 3.13 -9.35 -17.68
C PRO A 222 4.07 -8.39 -18.41
N ASP A 223 3.94 -7.13 -18.04
CA ASP A 223 4.90 -6.11 -18.44
C ASP A 223 6.33 -6.49 -18.01
N GLY A 224 7.30 -6.31 -18.89
CA GLY A 224 8.70 -6.71 -18.64
C GLY A 224 9.01 -8.16 -18.94
N ALA A 225 8.05 -8.97 -19.39
CA ALA A 225 8.34 -10.34 -19.81
C ALA A 225 9.19 -10.41 -21.08
N TYR A 226 10.13 -11.36 -21.10
CA TYR A 226 11.04 -11.65 -22.19
C TYR A 226 11.01 -13.13 -22.57
N SER A 227 11.49 -13.46 -23.77
CA SER A 227 11.59 -14.84 -24.22
C SER A 227 12.49 -15.65 -23.30
N GLY A 228 12.02 -16.81 -22.90
CA GLY A 228 12.70 -17.69 -21.96
C GLY A 228 11.75 -18.72 -21.42
N VAL A 229 11.44 -18.69 -20.14
CA VAL A 229 10.60 -19.71 -19.50
C VAL A 229 9.48 -19.12 -18.67
N VAL A 230 8.44 -19.93 -18.49
CA VAL A 230 7.33 -19.71 -17.53
C VAL A 230 7.44 -20.73 -16.41
N ILE A 231 7.20 -20.28 -15.18
CA ILE A 231 7.19 -21.12 -13.97
C ILE A 231 5.92 -20.81 -13.18
N VAL A 232 5.26 -21.85 -12.70
CA VAL A 232 4.19 -21.74 -11.69
C VAL A 232 4.79 -21.99 -10.32
N ASP A 233 4.66 -21.04 -9.41
CA ASP A 233 5.05 -21.13 -8.01
C ASP A 233 3.79 -21.14 -7.15
N THR A 234 3.56 -22.23 -6.42
CA THR A 234 2.40 -22.38 -5.51
C THR A 234 2.66 -21.83 -4.11
N GLY A 235 3.83 -21.19 -3.89
CA GLY A 235 4.28 -20.77 -2.56
C GLY A 235 4.83 -21.92 -1.71
N ARG A 236 4.63 -23.17 -2.14
CA ARG A 236 5.20 -24.38 -1.53
C ARG A 236 6.24 -25.04 -2.43
N GLU A 237 5.91 -25.18 -3.69
CA GLU A 237 6.73 -25.82 -4.71
C GLU A 237 6.63 -25.07 -6.04
N LYS A 238 7.67 -25.16 -6.86
CA LYS A 238 7.73 -24.55 -8.19
C LYS A 238 7.68 -25.63 -9.25
N SER A 239 7.02 -25.33 -10.37
CA SER A 239 7.01 -26.20 -11.55
C SER A 239 8.41 -26.27 -12.19
N ASP A 240 8.65 -27.26 -13.03
CA ASP A 240 9.71 -27.19 -14.00
C ASP A 240 9.47 -26.02 -14.96
N PRO A 241 10.55 -25.36 -15.44
CA PRO A 241 10.43 -24.27 -16.40
C PRO A 241 9.91 -24.78 -17.74
N LYS A 242 8.98 -24.04 -18.36
CA LYS A 242 8.42 -24.31 -19.68
C LYS A 242 8.80 -23.16 -20.63
N GLU A 243 9.45 -23.49 -21.76
CA GLU A 243 9.88 -22.49 -22.74
C GLU A 243 8.72 -21.73 -23.38
N ILE A 244 8.93 -20.43 -23.62
CA ILE A 244 8.01 -19.54 -24.30
C ILE A 244 8.76 -18.44 -25.05
N ILE A 245 8.25 -18.04 -26.20
CA ILE A 245 8.80 -16.94 -27.00
C ILE A 245 7.88 -15.72 -26.82
N ILE A 246 8.44 -14.62 -26.32
CA ILE A 246 7.72 -13.34 -26.25
C ILE A 246 7.99 -12.56 -27.54
N ASN A 247 6.91 -12.25 -28.25
CA ASN A 247 6.95 -11.54 -29.52
C ASN A 247 7.26 -10.06 -29.30
N ALA A 248 8.31 -9.56 -29.92
CA ALA A 248 8.77 -8.18 -29.88
C ALA A 248 8.53 -7.40 -31.18
N ASP A 249 7.60 -7.83 -32.04
CA ASP A 249 7.34 -7.15 -33.31
C ASP A 249 6.87 -5.69 -33.15
N ALA A 250 6.17 -5.40 -32.05
CA ALA A 250 5.72 -4.04 -31.69
C ALA A 250 6.80 -3.23 -30.94
N GLY A 251 7.87 -3.90 -30.56
CA GLY A 251 8.93 -3.37 -29.72
C GLY A 251 9.07 -4.14 -28.42
N ARG A 252 10.03 -3.73 -27.61
CA ARG A 252 10.28 -4.29 -26.29
C ARG A 252 10.90 -3.26 -25.37
N LYS A 253 10.90 -3.52 -24.08
CA LYS A 253 11.67 -2.78 -23.09
C LYS A 253 12.91 -3.59 -22.66
N GLU A 254 13.99 -2.88 -22.39
CA GLU A 254 15.22 -3.41 -21.84
C GLU A 254 15.42 -2.79 -20.46
N TYR A 255 15.82 -3.61 -19.49
CA TYR A 255 16.09 -3.22 -18.11
C TYR A 255 17.59 -3.26 -17.85
N LEU A 256 18.19 -2.10 -17.67
CA LEU A 256 19.64 -1.91 -17.66
C LEU A 256 20.09 -1.25 -16.35
N ASN A 257 21.40 -1.12 -16.15
CA ASN A 257 22.00 -0.25 -15.13
C ASN A 257 21.34 -0.33 -13.75
N LYS A 258 21.13 -1.57 -13.26
CA LYS A 258 20.51 -1.83 -11.95
C LYS A 258 21.29 -1.14 -10.84
N LYS A 259 20.58 -0.40 -9.99
CA LYS A 259 21.06 0.13 -8.71
C LYS A 259 20.24 -0.46 -7.58
N ILE A 260 20.87 -0.81 -6.47
CA ILE A 260 20.17 -1.27 -5.27
C ILE A 260 20.24 -0.15 -4.25
N TYR A 261 19.08 0.38 -3.88
CA TYR A 261 18.97 1.47 -2.93
C TYR A 261 18.59 0.96 -1.54
N LEU A 262 19.28 1.47 -0.52
CA LEU A 262 18.80 1.48 0.86
C LEU A 262 18.19 2.86 1.11
N ILE A 263 16.87 2.94 1.26
CA ILE A 263 16.11 4.20 1.41
C ILE A 263 15.33 4.22 2.71
N GLN A 264 15.23 5.40 3.33
CA GLN A 264 14.56 5.57 4.63
C GLN A 264 13.77 6.87 4.67
N TYR A 265 12.59 6.82 5.29
CA TYR A 265 11.84 8.02 5.67
C TYR A 265 11.23 7.88 7.06
N SER A 266 10.77 9.00 7.63
CA SER A 266 10.04 9.01 8.89
C SER A 266 8.80 9.91 8.84
N ALA A 267 7.81 9.54 9.64
CA ALA A 267 6.68 10.39 10.00
C ALA A 267 6.73 10.68 11.50
N ASP A 268 6.59 11.94 11.86
CA ASP A 268 6.66 12.41 13.25
C ASP A 268 5.29 12.97 13.67
N ILE A 269 4.75 12.52 14.78
CA ILE A 269 3.52 13.04 15.38
C ILE A 269 3.82 13.64 16.75
N ALA A 270 3.46 14.90 16.95
CA ALA A 270 3.71 15.64 18.17
C ALA A 270 2.52 16.55 18.54
N ASP A 271 2.61 17.23 19.68
CA ASP A 271 1.66 18.25 20.16
C ASP A 271 0.20 17.81 20.13
N VAL A 272 -0.05 16.53 20.41
CA VAL A 272 -1.40 15.98 20.37
C VAL A 272 -2.21 16.56 21.53
N VAL A 273 -3.31 17.24 21.18
CA VAL A 273 -4.31 17.75 22.12
C VAL A 273 -5.61 17.03 21.88
N SER A 274 -6.16 16.46 22.93
CA SER A 274 -7.39 15.66 22.86
C SER A 274 -8.32 15.99 24.01
N ASP A 275 -9.62 15.97 23.74
CA ASP A 275 -10.67 16.13 24.75
C ASP A 275 -10.81 14.86 25.62
N ASP A 276 -10.54 13.69 25.05
CA ASP A 276 -10.47 12.40 25.73
C ASP A 276 -9.27 11.60 25.23
N VAL A 277 -9.46 10.56 24.47
CA VAL A 277 -8.40 9.72 23.92
C VAL A 277 -8.23 9.96 22.43
N SER A 278 -7.08 10.50 22.04
CA SER A 278 -6.72 10.65 20.65
C SER A 278 -6.24 9.33 20.08
N THR A 279 -6.81 8.93 18.95
CA THR A 279 -6.28 7.84 18.12
C THR A 279 -5.93 8.40 16.75
N ILE A 280 -4.65 8.28 16.37
CA ILE A 280 -4.16 8.72 15.07
C ILE A 280 -3.65 7.49 14.33
N THR A 281 -4.16 7.25 13.15
CA THR A 281 -3.74 6.17 12.25
C THR A 281 -2.96 6.76 11.09
N LEU A 282 -1.78 6.22 10.82
CA LEU A 282 -0.91 6.63 9.72
C LEU A 282 -0.85 5.53 8.67
N ARG A 283 -1.01 5.89 7.42
CA ARG A 283 -0.64 5.05 6.27
C ARG A 283 0.74 5.48 5.81
N CYS A 284 1.69 4.57 5.96
CA CYS A 284 3.08 4.76 5.60
C CYS A 284 3.36 4.05 4.28
N PRO A 285 3.59 4.76 3.17
CA PRO A 285 3.73 4.14 1.85
C PRO A 285 4.97 3.25 1.75
N VAL A 286 4.80 2.10 1.14
CA VAL A 286 5.89 1.19 0.74
C VAL A 286 6.25 1.53 -0.71
N PRO A 287 7.54 1.50 -1.10
CA PRO A 287 7.90 1.65 -2.50
C PRO A 287 7.13 0.68 -3.40
N PHE A 288 6.65 1.16 -4.54
CA PHE A 288 5.75 0.40 -5.39
C PHE A 288 6.52 -0.63 -6.23
N THR A 289 6.06 -1.88 -6.27
CA THR A 289 6.70 -2.94 -7.06
C THR A 289 6.27 -2.87 -8.51
N THR A 290 7.25 -2.75 -9.41
CA THR A 290 7.07 -2.78 -10.87
C THR A 290 8.14 -3.68 -11.51
N ALA A 291 8.08 -3.86 -12.83
CA ALA A 291 9.13 -4.54 -13.57
C ALA A 291 10.52 -3.86 -13.42
N ALA A 292 10.54 -2.54 -13.35
CA ALA A 292 11.77 -1.77 -13.16
C ALA A 292 12.20 -1.65 -11.69
N GLN A 293 11.29 -1.91 -10.77
CA GLN A 293 11.50 -1.84 -9.31
C GLN A 293 10.97 -3.12 -8.64
N PRO A 294 11.51 -4.29 -8.98
CA PRO A 294 11.07 -5.55 -8.40
C PRO A 294 11.60 -5.73 -6.97
N ASN A 295 11.01 -6.69 -6.24
CA ASN A 295 11.56 -7.21 -4.98
C ASN A 295 11.85 -6.13 -3.92
N VAL A 296 10.87 -5.26 -3.65
CA VAL A 296 10.94 -4.29 -2.55
C VAL A 296 10.95 -5.05 -1.22
N GLU A 297 11.99 -4.85 -0.41
CA GLU A 297 12.17 -5.47 0.89
C GLU A 297 12.06 -4.43 2.01
N ILE A 298 11.23 -4.72 3.02
CA ILE A 298 11.13 -3.91 4.24
C ILE A 298 12.20 -4.42 5.20
N THR A 299 13.26 -3.65 5.43
CA THR A 299 14.37 -4.07 6.30
C THR A 299 14.21 -3.60 7.73
N GLU A 300 13.51 -2.49 7.94
CA GLU A 300 13.26 -1.96 9.29
C GLU A 300 11.95 -1.15 9.31
N THR A 301 11.15 -1.36 10.32
CA THR A 301 10.01 -0.49 10.64
C THR A 301 9.95 -0.27 12.15
N VAL A 302 9.95 0.99 12.59
CA VAL A 302 9.95 1.35 14.02
C VAL A 302 8.96 2.50 14.26
N PRO A 303 8.01 2.34 15.19
CA PRO A 303 7.62 1.09 15.87
C PRO A 303 7.03 0.09 14.89
N GLU A 304 6.82 -1.15 15.35
CA GLU A 304 6.17 -2.18 14.54
C GLU A 304 4.77 -1.73 14.10
N PRO A 305 4.40 -1.87 12.82
CA PRO A 305 3.09 -1.49 12.32
C PRO A 305 2.00 -2.47 12.79
N ILE A 306 0.77 -2.00 12.86
CA ILE A 306 -0.38 -2.87 13.14
C ILE A 306 -0.78 -3.74 11.95
N LEU A 307 -0.42 -3.32 10.72
CA LEU A 307 -0.55 -4.08 9.48
C LEU A 307 0.67 -3.83 8.59
N LEU A 308 1.27 -4.92 8.08
CA LEU A 308 2.49 -4.86 7.25
C LEU A 308 2.24 -4.57 5.78
N ASN A 309 1.07 -4.92 5.27
CA ASN A 309 0.73 -4.69 3.86
C ASN A 309 -0.76 -4.47 3.69
N TYR A 310 -1.16 -3.23 3.73
CA TYR A 310 -2.54 -2.83 3.45
C TYR A 310 -2.56 -1.85 2.28
N GLN A 311 -2.92 -2.33 1.09
CA GLN A 311 -2.92 -1.52 -0.13
C GLN A 311 -1.59 -0.79 -0.37
N ASN A 312 -0.50 -1.54 -0.32
CA ASN A 312 0.88 -1.04 -0.44
C ASN A 312 1.29 -0.01 0.64
N ASN A 313 0.72 -0.12 1.84
CA ASN A 313 1.08 0.72 2.99
C ASN A 313 1.34 -0.12 4.23
N LEU A 314 2.21 0.39 5.09
CA LEU A 314 2.33 0.00 6.49
C LEU A 314 1.36 0.84 7.31
N ILE A 315 0.57 0.21 8.15
CA ILE A 315 -0.39 0.91 8.99
C ILE A 315 0.12 1.00 10.40
N HIS A 316 0.33 2.21 10.87
CA HIS A 316 0.64 2.50 12.27
C HIS A 316 -0.54 3.16 12.95
N GLN A 317 -0.70 2.88 14.23
CA GLN A 317 -1.70 3.53 15.06
C GLN A 317 -1.09 3.93 16.39
N ILE A 318 -1.30 5.17 16.78
CA ILE A 318 -0.95 5.65 18.11
C ILE A 318 -2.19 6.07 18.87
N THR A 319 -2.16 5.81 20.17
CA THR A 319 -3.19 6.23 21.09
C THR A 319 -2.57 7.12 22.15
N LYS A 320 -3.10 8.31 22.34
CA LYS A 320 -2.61 9.32 23.26
C LYS A 320 -3.71 9.76 24.21
N SER A 321 -3.43 9.75 25.48
CA SER A 321 -4.33 10.29 26.51
C SER A 321 -4.07 11.79 26.73
N ARG A 322 -5.03 12.44 27.34
CA ARG A 322 -5.30 13.87 27.44
C ARG A 322 -4.15 14.81 27.83
N ASN A 323 -3.00 14.42 28.29
CA ASN A 323 -1.96 15.35 28.70
C ASN A 323 -0.55 14.83 28.40
N ASN A 324 0.23 15.71 27.78
CA ASN A 324 1.68 15.69 27.63
C ASN A 324 2.26 14.37 27.11
N THR A 325 2.12 14.15 25.81
CA THR A 325 2.64 12.96 25.20
C THR A 325 3.91 13.27 24.42
N PRO A 326 4.97 12.48 24.63
CA PRO A 326 6.19 12.66 23.86
C PRO A 326 5.91 12.50 22.36
N LYS A 327 6.74 13.14 21.55
CA LYS A 327 6.77 12.97 20.10
C LYS A 327 6.88 11.48 19.76
N SER A 328 6.06 11.03 18.81
CA SER A 328 6.14 9.68 18.23
C SER A 328 6.78 9.76 16.87
N VAL A 329 7.78 8.93 16.63
CA VAL A 329 8.52 8.84 15.37
C VAL A 329 8.29 7.47 14.76
N PHE A 330 7.86 7.43 13.49
CA PHE A 330 7.62 6.24 12.71
C PHE A 330 8.65 6.19 11.59
N LYS A 331 9.60 5.27 11.67
CA LYS A 331 10.71 5.14 10.72
C LYS A 331 10.53 3.90 9.87
N GLN A 332 10.71 4.04 8.56
CA GLN A 332 10.59 2.99 7.57
C GLN A 332 11.87 2.92 6.74
N THR A 333 12.42 1.71 6.58
CA THR A 333 13.65 1.48 5.80
C THR A 333 13.41 0.33 4.83
N PHE A 334 13.80 0.54 3.57
CA PHE A 334 13.59 -0.40 2.48
C PHE A 334 14.89 -0.63 1.71
N VAL A 335 15.04 -1.85 1.19
CA VAL A 335 16.02 -2.19 0.16
C VAL A 335 15.27 -2.56 -1.10
N LEU A 336 15.67 -1.99 -2.23
CA LEU A 336 15.02 -2.23 -3.51
C LEU A 336 15.98 -2.04 -4.69
N PRO A 337 15.90 -2.89 -5.71
CA PRO A 337 16.55 -2.66 -6.99
C PRO A 337 15.74 -1.69 -7.84
N VAL A 338 16.43 -0.83 -8.58
CA VAL A 338 15.83 0.03 -9.61
C VAL A 338 16.62 -0.11 -10.88
N TYR A 339 15.94 -0.41 -11.98
CA TYR A 339 16.52 -0.55 -13.30
C TYR A 339 16.24 0.68 -14.15
N GLU A 340 17.20 1.03 -15.00
CA GLU A 340 16.95 1.90 -16.14
C GLU A 340 16.07 1.17 -17.15
N ILE A 341 15.11 1.87 -17.75
CA ILE A 341 14.22 1.35 -18.79
C ILE A 341 14.60 1.98 -20.13
N ARG A 342 14.75 1.17 -21.16
CA ARG A 342 14.86 1.58 -22.56
C ARG A 342 13.75 0.93 -23.38
N ALA A 343 12.79 1.72 -23.87
CA ALA A 343 11.69 1.22 -24.69
C ALA A 343 12.02 1.38 -26.19
N ASN A 344 12.33 0.27 -26.84
CA ASN A 344 12.54 0.20 -28.28
C ASN A 344 11.21 -0.11 -28.96
N VAL A 345 10.35 0.89 -29.11
CA VAL A 345 9.02 0.76 -29.72
C VAL A 345 9.10 0.89 -31.25
N VAL A 346 8.35 0.05 -31.96
CA VAL A 346 8.18 0.10 -33.43
C VAL A 346 6.81 0.72 -33.75
N PRO A 347 6.68 2.05 -33.94
CA PRO A 347 5.39 2.72 -34.03
C PRO A 347 4.48 2.14 -35.13
N ALA A 348 5.04 1.76 -36.27
CA ALA A 348 4.29 1.16 -37.39
C ALA A 348 3.60 -0.18 -37.06
N LYS A 349 3.97 -0.81 -35.94
CA LYS A 349 3.40 -2.07 -35.48
C LYS A 349 2.41 -1.92 -34.33
N ILE A 350 2.25 -0.69 -33.81
CA ILE A 350 1.29 -0.41 -32.74
C ILE A 350 -0.11 -0.38 -33.34
N GLY A 351 -0.98 -1.23 -32.81
CA GLY A 351 -2.38 -1.34 -33.19
C GLY A 351 -3.32 -0.55 -32.26
N VAL A 352 -4.59 -0.88 -32.36
CA VAL A 352 -5.61 -0.43 -31.39
C VAL A 352 -5.71 -1.43 -30.24
N TYR A 353 -6.17 -0.97 -29.08
CA TYR A 353 -6.39 -1.82 -27.90
C TYR A 353 -7.51 -2.85 -28.15
N LYS A 354 -7.17 -4.04 -28.67
CA LYS A 354 -8.15 -5.08 -29.01
C LYS A 354 -8.33 -6.12 -27.91
N ASN A 355 -7.24 -6.46 -27.23
CA ASN A 355 -7.20 -7.56 -26.25
C ASN A 355 -6.78 -7.06 -24.85
N THR A 356 -6.68 -5.76 -24.68
CA THR A 356 -6.35 -5.15 -23.38
C THR A 356 -7.50 -5.39 -22.40
N ASP A 357 -7.18 -5.67 -21.16
CA ASP A 357 -8.18 -5.90 -20.12
C ASP A 357 -9.10 -4.70 -19.93
N GLU A 358 -10.40 -4.95 -19.86
CA GLU A 358 -11.41 -3.90 -19.71
C GLU A 358 -11.28 -3.18 -18.35
N ASN A 359 -10.86 -3.88 -17.30
CA ASN A 359 -10.63 -3.29 -15.98
C ASN A 359 -9.39 -2.38 -16.01
N LEU A 360 -8.31 -2.80 -16.70
CA LEU A 360 -7.13 -1.97 -16.91
C LEU A 360 -7.49 -0.70 -17.68
N LEU A 361 -8.22 -0.82 -18.79
CA LEU A 361 -8.70 0.33 -19.57
C LEU A 361 -9.55 1.26 -18.70
N THR A 362 -10.52 0.69 -17.95
CA THR A 362 -11.39 1.46 -17.06
C THR A 362 -10.59 2.18 -15.98
N ALA A 363 -9.63 1.53 -15.35
CA ALA A 363 -8.82 2.12 -14.29
C ALA A 363 -7.90 3.22 -14.81
N ALA A 364 -7.28 3.01 -15.98
CA ALA A 364 -6.24 3.88 -16.54
C ALA A 364 -6.75 4.96 -17.50
N LEU A 365 -8.04 4.96 -17.87
CA LEU A 365 -8.67 5.97 -18.74
C LEU A 365 -9.64 6.90 -18.01
N ARG A 366 -10.19 6.47 -16.87
CA ARG A 366 -11.21 7.25 -16.16
C ARG A 366 -10.65 8.53 -15.54
N GLN A 367 -11.55 9.49 -15.34
CA GLN A 367 -11.29 10.60 -14.42
C GLN A 367 -11.15 10.07 -12.99
N ASP A 368 -10.26 10.65 -12.24
CA ASP A 368 -10.11 10.39 -10.80
C ASP A 368 -9.93 11.72 -10.03
N ALA A 369 -9.64 11.65 -8.75
CA ALA A 369 -9.52 12.84 -7.91
C ALA A 369 -8.33 13.75 -8.27
N LEU A 370 -7.31 13.21 -8.95
CA LEU A 370 -6.12 13.98 -9.36
C LEU A 370 -6.17 14.38 -10.83
N VAL A 371 -6.68 13.48 -11.69
CA VAL A 371 -6.54 13.58 -13.15
C VAL A 371 -7.85 14.07 -13.77
N PRO A 372 -7.94 15.35 -14.18
CA PRO A 372 -9.18 15.97 -14.65
C PRO A 372 -9.45 15.67 -16.13
N VAL A 373 -9.68 14.40 -16.48
CA VAL A 373 -9.90 13.94 -17.88
C VAL A 373 -11.13 14.58 -18.50
N ASP A 374 -12.19 14.79 -17.69
CA ASP A 374 -13.49 15.28 -18.16
C ASP A 374 -13.55 16.80 -18.34
N ASP A 375 -12.51 17.52 -17.93
CA ASP A 375 -12.43 18.97 -18.16
C ASP A 375 -12.43 19.31 -19.65
N SER A 376 -13.23 20.32 -20.04
CA SER A 376 -13.40 20.69 -21.44
C SER A 376 -12.09 21.19 -22.07
N ALA A 377 -11.28 21.96 -21.31
CA ALA A 377 -10.01 22.48 -21.82
C ALA A 377 -9.00 21.36 -22.06
N VAL A 378 -9.02 20.30 -21.25
CA VAL A 378 -8.20 19.10 -21.43
C VAL A 378 -8.62 18.37 -22.71
N LYS A 379 -9.93 18.09 -22.88
CA LYS A 379 -10.45 17.39 -24.07
C LYS A 379 -10.18 18.16 -25.36
N GLU A 380 -10.44 19.47 -25.36
CA GLU A 380 -10.20 20.33 -26.52
C GLU A 380 -8.72 20.41 -26.88
N LEU A 381 -7.85 20.56 -25.89
CA LEU A 381 -6.40 20.61 -26.11
C LEU A 381 -5.87 19.27 -26.61
N SER A 382 -6.27 18.15 -26.02
CA SER A 382 -5.89 16.81 -26.44
C SER A 382 -6.29 16.56 -27.90
N ALA A 383 -7.55 16.86 -28.27
CA ALA A 383 -8.04 16.73 -29.63
C ALA A 383 -7.31 17.64 -30.62
N LYS A 384 -6.97 18.87 -30.22
CA LYS A 384 -6.20 19.82 -31.03
C LYS A 384 -4.79 19.31 -31.33
N ILE A 385 -4.11 18.76 -30.32
CA ILE A 385 -2.72 18.26 -30.44
C ILE A 385 -2.69 17.00 -31.30
N THR A 386 -3.54 16.05 -31.02
CA THR A 386 -3.54 14.73 -31.70
C THR A 386 -4.13 14.80 -33.11
N GLY A 387 -5.06 15.72 -33.38
CA GLY A 387 -5.64 15.95 -34.69
C GLY A 387 -6.24 14.68 -35.31
N LYS A 388 -5.64 14.20 -36.41
CA LYS A 388 -6.06 13.01 -37.15
C LYS A 388 -5.22 11.76 -36.81
N GLU A 389 -4.20 11.90 -36.00
CA GLU A 389 -3.37 10.75 -35.57
C GLU A 389 -4.23 9.73 -34.83
N LYS A 390 -3.95 8.44 -35.03
CA LYS A 390 -4.66 7.32 -34.40
C LYS A 390 -3.71 6.33 -33.72
N ASN A 391 -2.41 6.45 -34.01
CA ASN A 391 -1.42 5.60 -33.39
C ASN A 391 -1.12 6.09 -31.98
N ALA A 392 -1.32 5.26 -30.98
CA ALA A 392 -1.19 5.62 -29.57
C ALA A 392 0.20 6.18 -29.21
N TRP A 393 1.27 5.57 -29.74
CA TRP A 393 2.63 6.04 -29.55
C TRP A 393 2.84 7.45 -30.14
N ASN A 394 2.40 7.67 -31.37
CA ASN A 394 2.54 8.96 -32.01
C ASN A 394 1.71 10.04 -31.31
N MET A 395 0.47 9.73 -30.89
CA MET A 395 -0.35 10.66 -30.12
C MET A 395 0.32 11.03 -28.79
N ALA A 396 0.85 10.04 -28.07
CA ALA A 396 1.57 10.29 -26.82
C ALA A 396 2.80 11.19 -27.05
N LYS A 397 3.55 10.94 -28.13
CA LYS A 397 4.71 11.76 -28.51
C LYS A 397 4.32 13.20 -28.87
N LEU A 398 3.24 13.39 -29.64
CA LEU A 398 2.73 14.74 -29.98
C LEU A 398 2.35 15.52 -28.73
N ILE A 399 1.68 14.89 -27.76
CA ILE A 399 1.29 15.52 -26.49
C ILE A 399 2.54 15.86 -25.66
N TYR A 400 3.51 14.94 -25.58
CA TYR A 400 4.77 15.16 -24.89
C TYR A 400 5.54 16.34 -25.47
N ASP A 401 5.73 16.35 -26.80
CA ASP A 401 6.44 17.41 -27.50
C ASP A 401 5.77 18.77 -27.33
N TYR A 402 4.43 18.80 -27.38
CA TYR A 402 3.65 20.01 -27.11
C TYR A 402 3.88 20.53 -25.71
N MET A 403 3.80 19.66 -24.69
CA MET A 403 4.00 20.07 -23.30
C MET A 403 5.41 20.60 -23.05
N CYS A 404 6.42 19.91 -23.59
CA CYS A 404 7.81 20.34 -23.45
C CYS A 404 8.14 21.66 -24.15
N SER A 405 7.40 22.03 -25.23
CA SER A 405 7.65 23.26 -25.98
C SER A 405 6.78 24.43 -25.55
N GLU A 406 5.54 24.19 -25.13
CA GLU A 406 4.52 25.22 -24.90
C GLU A 406 4.37 25.61 -23.44
N PHE A 407 4.83 24.76 -22.51
CA PHE A 407 4.74 25.00 -21.07
C PHE A 407 6.13 25.19 -20.46
N LYS A 408 6.20 26.04 -19.44
CA LYS A 408 7.41 26.30 -18.70
C LYS A 408 7.40 25.52 -17.39
N ILE A 409 8.42 24.70 -17.18
CA ILE A 409 8.61 23.97 -15.92
C ILE A 409 9.16 24.89 -14.82
N GLN A 410 8.64 24.72 -13.61
CA GLN A 410 9.13 25.34 -12.39
C GLN A 410 9.76 24.27 -11.50
N ASP A 411 11.01 24.51 -11.05
CA ASP A 411 11.72 23.55 -10.18
C ASP A 411 11.11 23.44 -8.78
N LYS A 412 10.40 24.49 -8.33
CA LYS A 412 9.81 24.53 -7.00
C LYS A 412 8.42 23.92 -7.00
N VAL A 413 8.23 22.91 -6.15
CA VAL A 413 6.92 22.30 -5.90
C VAL A 413 5.93 23.35 -5.38
N ARG A 414 4.76 23.40 -5.99
CA ARG A 414 3.64 24.28 -5.64
C ARG A 414 2.95 23.76 -4.36
N LYS A 415 2.03 24.53 -3.81
CA LYS A 415 1.26 24.13 -2.62
C LYS A 415 0.34 22.94 -2.93
N ASN A 416 0.03 22.13 -1.92
CA ASN A 416 -0.84 20.95 -2.04
C ASN A 416 -2.22 21.25 -2.65
N ASP A 417 -2.78 22.43 -2.42
CA ASP A 417 -4.08 22.87 -2.90
C ASP A 417 -4.04 23.56 -4.27
N ALA A 418 -2.87 23.66 -4.90
CA ALA A 418 -2.74 24.27 -6.23
C ALA A 418 -3.36 23.36 -7.30
N ASP A 419 -4.26 23.94 -8.12
CA ASP A 419 -4.97 23.23 -9.18
C ASP A 419 -4.01 22.92 -10.34
N PRO A 420 -3.84 21.66 -10.79
CA PRO A 420 -3.04 21.31 -11.97
C PRO A 420 -3.55 21.95 -13.26
N LEU A 421 -4.84 22.23 -13.38
CA LEU A 421 -5.42 22.93 -14.55
C LEU A 421 -4.89 24.36 -14.73
N ASP A 422 -4.27 24.93 -13.70
CA ASP A 422 -3.57 26.21 -13.82
C ASP A 422 -2.47 26.16 -14.89
N LEU A 423 -1.82 24.99 -15.10
CA LEU A 423 -0.82 24.80 -16.16
C LEU A 423 -1.36 25.19 -17.53
N LEU A 424 -2.60 24.81 -17.84
CA LEU A 424 -3.25 25.14 -19.12
C LEU A 424 -3.48 26.64 -19.30
N LYS A 425 -3.77 27.34 -18.20
CA LYS A 425 -4.08 28.78 -18.19
C LYS A 425 -2.83 29.64 -18.14
N LYS A 426 -1.91 29.31 -17.23
CA LYS A 426 -0.72 30.13 -16.89
C LYS A 426 0.49 29.78 -17.74
N LYS A 427 0.48 28.62 -18.40
CA LYS A 427 1.59 28.08 -19.20
C LYS A 427 2.86 27.81 -18.38
N ASP A 428 2.73 27.71 -17.06
CA ASP A 428 3.80 27.32 -16.15
C ASP A 428 3.28 26.42 -15.02
N GLY A 429 4.10 25.51 -14.52
CA GLY A 429 3.76 24.59 -13.45
C GLY A 429 4.95 23.77 -12.98
N ASP A 430 4.76 23.01 -11.91
CA ASP A 430 5.77 22.09 -11.36
C ASP A 430 5.66 20.68 -11.98
N ALA A 431 6.53 19.76 -11.57
CA ALA A 431 6.55 18.41 -12.10
C ALA A 431 5.22 17.65 -11.84
N TYR A 432 4.54 17.93 -10.73
CA TYR A 432 3.22 17.36 -10.46
C TYR A 432 2.18 17.81 -11.49
N ASP A 433 2.13 19.12 -11.79
CA ASP A 433 1.21 19.66 -12.79
C ASP A 433 1.49 19.06 -14.17
N PHE A 434 2.77 18.93 -14.56
CA PHE A 434 3.17 18.30 -15.80
C PHE A 434 2.72 16.85 -15.90
N ALA A 435 2.98 16.04 -14.86
CA ALA A 435 2.60 14.63 -14.86
C ALA A 435 1.07 14.44 -14.87
N VAL A 436 0.33 15.20 -14.06
CA VAL A 436 -1.14 15.11 -13.99
C VAL A 436 -1.79 15.55 -15.29
N ILE A 437 -1.34 16.66 -15.89
CA ILE A 437 -1.92 17.18 -17.14
C ILE A 437 -1.53 16.30 -18.34
N TYR A 438 -0.30 15.79 -18.37
CA TYR A 438 0.09 14.81 -19.40
C TYR A 438 -0.80 13.56 -19.34
N THR A 439 -0.99 13.01 -18.15
CA THR A 439 -1.91 11.87 -17.92
C THR A 439 -3.34 12.21 -18.38
N ALA A 440 -3.85 13.39 -18.03
CA ALA A 440 -5.20 13.81 -18.42
C ALA A 440 -5.36 13.92 -19.96
N LEU A 441 -4.37 14.52 -20.63
CA LEU A 441 -4.37 14.66 -22.10
C LEU A 441 -4.29 13.29 -22.80
N LEU A 442 -3.48 12.36 -22.30
CA LEU A 442 -3.39 10.99 -22.82
C LEU A 442 -4.70 10.23 -22.64
N ARG A 443 -5.28 10.27 -21.44
CA ARG A 443 -6.56 9.61 -21.16
C ARG A 443 -7.68 10.19 -22.03
N ALA A 444 -7.70 11.51 -22.25
CA ALA A 444 -8.64 12.17 -23.15
C ALA A 444 -8.45 11.75 -24.61
N ALA A 445 -7.22 11.39 -25.02
CA ALA A 445 -6.91 10.80 -26.34
C ALA A 445 -7.23 9.30 -26.43
N GLY A 446 -7.69 8.67 -25.35
CA GLY A 446 -7.96 7.23 -25.28
C GLY A 446 -6.73 6.36 -25.03
N ILE A 447 -5.65 6.92 -24.51
CA ILE A 447 -4.42 6.22 -24.16
C ILE A 447 -4.39 5.98 -22.64
N PRO A 448 -4.40 4.71 -22.17
CA PRO A 448 -4.32 4.42 -20.76
C PRO A 448 -3.01 4.96 -20.17
N CYS A 449 -3.11 5.68 -19.05
CA CYS A 449 -1.96 6.34 -18.44
C CYS A 449 -2.13 6.46 -16.93
N TYR A 450 -1.03 6.30 -16.20
CA TYR A 450 -0.94 6.60 -14.78
C TYR A 450 0.00 7.76 -14.52
N THR A 451 -0.33 8.56 -13.52
CA THR A 451 0.60 9.49 -12.88
C THR A 451 1.29 8.74 -11.75
N ASP A 452 2.60 8.76 -11.74
CA ASP A 452 3.43 8.11 -10.74
C ASP A 452 4.04 9.16 -9.82
N SER A 453 4.37 8.75 -8.61
CA SER A 453 5.08 9.60 -7.66
C SER A 453 6.13 8.85 -6.87
N GLY A 454 7.16 9.57 -6.50
CA GLY A 454 8.25 9.04 -5.74
C GLY A 454 9.32 10.07 -5.44
N VAL A 455 10.55 9.62 -5.47
CA VAL A 455 11.71 10.50 -5.32
C VAL A 455 12.70 10.30 -6.47
N LEU A 456 13.31 11.41 -6.83
CA LEU A 456 14.38 11.49 -7.79
C LEU A 456 15.69 11.62 -7.02
N VAL A 457 16.64 10.72 -7.27
CA VAL A 457 17.93 10.66 -6.60
C VAL A 457 18.99 11.36 -7.45
N ASN A 458 19.76 12.29 -6.90
CA ASN A 458 20.87 12.95 -7.60
C ASN A 458 22.20 12.22 -7.37
N GLN A 459 23.28 12.70 -8.00
CA GLN A 459 24.64 12.15 -7.85
C GLN A 459 25.17 12.17 -6.40
N ASP A 460 24.77 13.17 -5.62
CA ASP A 460 25.15 13.29 -4.22
C ASP A 460 24.26 12.44 -3.30
N LEU A 461 23.44 11.53 -3.87
CA LEU A 461 22.46 10.69 -3.19
C LEU A 461 21.39 11.50 -2.43
N GLN A 462 21.22 12.76 -2.77
CA GLN A 462 20.12 13.55 -2.27
C GLN A 462 18.86 13.27 -3.06
N THR A 463 17.73 13.36 -2.39
CA THR A 463 16.43 13.07 -2.97
C THR A 463 15.58 14.34 -3.06
N GLN A 464 14.76 14.41 -4.08
CA GLN A 464 13.67 15.36 -4.19
C GLN A 464 12.38 14.64 -4.58
N VAL A 465 11.24 15.13 -4.09
CA VAL A 465 9.94 14.60 -4.50
C VAL A 465 9.74 14.86 -5.98
N HIS A 466 9.25 13.84 -6.70
CA HIS A 466 9.09 13.93 -8.14
C HIS A 466 7.89 13.15 -8.64
N TRP A 467 7.38 13.52 -9.82
CA TRP A 467 6.23 12.91 -10.49
C TRP A 467 6.52 12.75 -11.96
N TRP A 468 6.13 11.58 -12.48
CA TRP A 468 6.26 11.21 -13.89
C TRP A 468 5.04 10.41 -14.33
N CYS A 469 5.11 9.74 -15.47
CA CYS A 469 3.98 9.00 -16.03
C CYS A 469 4.41 7.66 -16.60
N GLU A 470 3.48 6.73 -16.64
CA GLU A 470 3.55 5.53 -17.46
C GLU A 470 2.28 5.44 -18.31
N PHE A 471 2.44 5.24 -19.62
CA PHE A 471 1.33 5.04 -20.55
C PHE A 471 1.40 3.65 -21.18
N TYR A 472 0.24 3.03 -21.38
CA TYR A 472 0.17 1.67 -21.89
C TYR A 472 0.20 1.64 -23.42
N ILE A 473 1.06 0.80 -23.98
CA ILE A 473 1.12 0.49 -25.41
C ILE A 473 0.84 -1.00 -25.61
N ASP A 474 -0.19 -1.30 -26.40
CA ASP A 474 -0.55 -2.68 -26.73
C ASP A 474 0.66 -3.48 -27.21
N LYS A 475 0.86 -4.69 -26.66
CA LYS A 475 1.99 -5.60 -26.92
C LYS A 475 3.38 -5.13 -26.48
N VAL A 476 3.50 -3.96 -25.85
CA VAL A 476 4.75 -3.46 -25.28
C VAL A 476 4.67 -3.35 -23.76
N GLY A 477 3.47 -3.03 -23.23
CA GLY A 477 3.24 -2.79 -21.82
C GLY A 477 3.31 -1.32 -21.44
N TRP A 478 3.61 -1.05 -20.17
CA TRP A 478 3.71 0.30 -19.61
C TRP A 478 5.03 0.98 -20.00
N VAL A 479 4.92 2.09 -20.68
CA VAL A 479 6.05 2.87 -21.21
C VAL A 479 6.24 4.11 -20.35
N PRO A 480 7.42 4.32 -19.75
CA PRO A 480 7.66 5.49 -18.91
C PRO A 480 7.82 6.77 -19.71
N CYS A 481 7.46 7.88 -19.09
CA CYS A 481 7.62 9.21 -19.64
C CYS A 481 7.76 10.25 -18.52
N ASP A 482 8.76 11.13 -18.62
CA ASP A 482 8.91 12.26 -17.71
C ASP A 482 8.80 13.59 -18.47
N PRO A 483 7.60 14.18 -18.51
CA PRO A 483 7.41 15.44 -19.21
C PRO A 483 8.05 16.64 -18.50
N ALA A 484 8.33 16.57 -17.21
CA ALA A 484 8.96 17.65 -16.47
C ALA A 484 10.47 17.75 -16.78
N LEU A 485 11.17 16.61 -16.73
CA LEU A 485 12.59 16.54 -17.13
C LEU A 485 12.73 16.82 -18.63
N GLY A 486 11.83 16.32 -19.46
CA GLY A 486 11.80 16.63 -20.88
C GLY A 486 11.57 18.10 -21.20
N ALA A 487 10.86 18.84 -20.35
CA ALA A 487 10.67 20.28 -20.46
C ALA A 487 11.83 21.10 -19.89
N GLY A 488 12.88 20.44 -19.39
CA GLY A 488 14.09 21.09 -18.88
C GLY A 488 14.06 21.43 -17.40
N MET A 489 13.31 20.65 -16.57
CA MET A 489 13.42 20.76 -15.13
C MET A 489 14.88 20.62 -14.70
N THR A 490 15.34 21.53 -13.86
CA THR A 490 16.71 21.51 -13.37
C THR A 490 16.90 20.30 -12.48
N HIS A 491 17.67 19.35 -12.96
CA HIS A 491 18.09 18.21 -12.19
C HIS A 491 19.59 18.25 -12.05
N LYS A 492 20.05 18.35 -10.79
CA LYS A 492 21.48 18.38 -10.52
C LYS A 492 22.10 17.03 -10.89
N GLN A 493 22.47 16.97 -12.17
CA GLN A 493 23.43 16.03 -12.71
C GLN A 493 23.06 14.55 -12.66
N TRP A 494 22.61 14.07 -13.76
CA TRP A 494 22.69 12.67 -14.15
C TRP A 494 23.97 12.47 -14.95
N SER A 495 25.08 12.17 -14.31
CA SER A 495 26.34 11.95 -15.03
C SER A 495 26.46 10.56 -15.62
N ASP A 496 25.56 9.66 -15.25
CA ASP A 496 25.61 8.29 -15.77
C ASP A 496 24.98 8.16 -17.16
N SER A 497 24.31 9.18 -17.64
CA SER A 497 23.79 9.18 -18.99
C SER A 497 24.54 10.21 -19.83
N ASP A 498 25.34 9.73 -20.79
CA ASP A 498 25.74 10.48 -21.99
C ASP A 498 24.50 10.81 -22.83
N VAL A 499 23.46 11.38 -22.21
CA VAL A 499 22.23 11.72 -22.87
C VAL A 499 22.41 13.07 -23.53
N GLU A 500 22.80 13.05 -24.79
CA GLU A 500 22.93 14.26 -25.62
C GLU A 500 21.61 15.03 -25.75
N ASP A 501 20.46 14.33 -25.77
CA ASP A 501 19.10 14.91 -25.84
C ASP A 501 18.21 14.40 -24.70
N VAL A 502 18.17 15.16 -23.61
CA VAL A 502 17.37 14.88 -22.42
C VAL A 502 15.87 14.78 -22.75
N LYS A 503 15.38 15.67 -23.63
CA LYS A 503 13.98 15.64 -24.05
C LYS A 503 13.66 14.35 -24.79
N ALA A 504 14.50 13.91 -25.72
CA ALA A 504 14.29 12.66 -26.44
C ALA A 504 14.37 11.45 -25.52
N PHE A 505 15.26 11.49 -24.51
CA PHE A 505 15.44 10.39 -23.59
C PHE A 505 14.17 10.13 -22.77
N TYR A 506 13.61 11.12 -22.08
CA TYR A 506 12.48 10.93 -21.18
C TYR A 506 11.12 10.68 -21.85
N PHE A 507 11.12 10.37 -23.13
CA PHE A 507 9.97 9.78 -23.81
C PHE A 507 10.26 8.33 -24.18
N GLY A 508 9.71 7.41 -23.42
CA GLY A 508 9.89 5.97 -23.59
C GLY A 508 11.04 5.37 -22.78
N ASN A 509 11.87 6.19 -22.18
CA ASN A 509 12.97 5.71 -21.35
C ASN A 509 12.93 6.36 -19.96
N MET A 510 13.53 5.69 -18.99
CA MET A 510 13.65 6.17 -17.61
C MET A 510 14.99 5.69 -17.04
N ASP A 511 15.69 6.55 -16.33
CA ASP A 511 16.92 6.16 -15.64
C ASP A 511 16.65 5.36 -14.35
N SER A 512 17.69 4.82 -13.74
CA SER A 512 17.62 4.07 -12.48
C SER A 512 17.62 4.97 -11.23
N HIS A 513 17.27 6.23 -11.35
CA HIS A 513 17.25 7.20 -10.25
C HIS A 513 15.82 7.57 -9.80
N HIS A 514 14.80 7.10 -10.49
CA HIS A 514 13.40 7.27 -10.15
C HIS A 514 12.96 6.14 -9.22
N ILE A 515 12.73 6.44 -7.95
CA ILE A 515 12.22 5.48 -6.97
C ILE A 515 10.72 5.74 -6.78
N MET A 516 9.89 4.79 -7.22
CA MET A 516 8.43 4.89 -7.18
C MET A 516 7.86 4.49 -5.82
N PHE A 517 6.93 5.29 -5.29
CA PHE A 517 6.17 4.99 -4.09
C PHE A 517 4.66 4.83 -4.36
N SER A 518 4.13 5.46 -5.39
CA SER A 518 2.76 5.20 -5.81
C SER A 518 2.59 5.31 -7.31
N ARG A 519 1.63 4.56 -7.84
CA ARG A 519 1.26 4.46 -9.25
C ARG A 519 -0.23 4.71 -9.39
N GLY A 520 -0.58 5.79 -10.08
CA GLY A 520 -1.95 6.19 -10.26
C GLY A 520 -2.65 6.56 -8.95
N TRP A 521 -3.93 6.90 -9.07
CA TRP A 521 -4.80 7.20 -7.94
C TRP A 521 -5.74 6.03 -7.63
N SER A 522 -5.78 5.62 -6.38
CA SER A 522 -6.81 4.73 -5.86
C SER A 522 -7.57 5.41 -4.72
N GLN A 523 -8.89 5.27 -4.73
CA GLN A 523 -9.71 5.85 -3.66
C GLN A 523 -9.54 5.02 -2.39
N LEU A 524 -8.78 5.55 -1.45
CA LEU A 524 -8.64 4.95 -0.13
C LEU A 524 -9.89 5.21 0.70
N LYS A 525 -10.30 4.22 1.49
CA LYS A 525 -11.38 4.37 2.46
C LYS A 525 -10.79 4.67 3.84
N PRO A 526 -11.38 5.60 4.61
CA PRO A 526 -10.97 5.82 6.00
C PRO A 526 -11.18 4.56 6.84
N PHE A 527 -10.34 4.36 7.84
CA PHE A 527 -10.52 3.31 8.84
C PHE A 527 -11.69 3.59 9.78
N SER A 528 -12.04 4.87 9.97
CA SER A 528 -13.20 5.31 10.74
C SER A 528 -14.02 6.32 9.95
N ALA A 529 -15.34 6.13 9.93
CA ALA A 529 -16.28 7.01 9.21
C ALA A 529 -16.24 8.47 9.69
N ASP A 530 -15.83 8.69 10.92
CA ASP A 530 -15.86 9.99 11.59
C ASP A 530 -14.47 10.63 11.77
N SER A 531 -13.45 10.07 11.12
CA SER A 531 -12.09 10.57 11.22
C SER A 531 -11.90 11.88 10.47
N LYS A 532 -11.05 12.75 11.04
CA LYS A 532 -10.44 13.86 10.31
C LYS A 532 -9.28 13.31 9.50
N ILE A 533 -9.32 13.55 8.18
CA ILE A 533 -8.33 13.01 7.24
C ILE A 533 -7.44 14.14 6.74
N VAL A 534 -6.13 13.89 6.73
CA VAL A 534 -5.13 14.74 6.11
C VAL A 534 -4.43 13.94 5.02
N GLN A 535 -4.37 14.50 3.80
CA GLN A 535 -3.69 13.94 2.64
C GLN A 535 -2.70 14.93 2.08
N GLN A 536 -1.63 14.41 1.48
CA GLN A 536 -0.60 15.23 0.84
C GLN A 536 -0.35 14.73 -0.60
N PRO A 537 -1.19 15.11 -1.58
CA PRO A 537 -1.06 14.63 -2.96
C PRO A 537 0.24 15.09 -3.64
N ARG A 538 0.76 16.28 -3.32
CA ARG A 538 2.07 16.77 -3.80
C ARG A 538 3.20 16.29 -2.90
N SER A 539 3.30 14.99 -2.71
CA SER A 539 4.33 14.32 -1.93
C SER A 539 4.95 13.16 -2.72
N PHE A 540 5.87 12.44 -2.12
CA PHE A 540 6.51 11.28 -2.75
C PHE A 540 5.55 10.08 -2.93
N ALA A 541 4.33 10.14 -2.38
CA ALA A 541 3.34 9.07 -2.54
C ALA A 541 1.92 9.65 -2.57
N LEU A 542 1.40 9.98 -3.72
CA LEU A 542 0.09 10.59 -4.04
C LEU A 542 -0.94 10.52 -2.88
N GLN A 543 -1.81 9.49 -2.89
CA GLN A 543 -2.83 9.30 -1.85
C GLN A 543 -2.32 8.51 -0.62
N SER A 544 -1.13 7.93 -0.67
CA SER A 544 -0.67 6.99 0.36
C SER A 544 -0.07 7.66 1.59
N ILE A 545 0.30 8.94 1.53
CA ILE A 545 0.55 9.73 2.74
C ILE A 545 -0.79 10.17 3.28
N TRP A 546 -1.21 9.50 4.35
CA TRP A 546 -2.55 9.65 4.89
C TRP A 546 -2.55 9.54 6.40
N GLU A 547 -3.17 10.52 7.04
CA GLU A 547 -3.37 10.56 8.48
C GLU A 547 -4.87 10.59 8.79
N GLU A 548 -5.29 9.76 9.72
CA GLU A 548 -6.65 9.74 10.25
C GLU A 548 -6.61 10.01 11.74
N ALA A 549 -7.26 11.06 12.19
CA ALA A 549 -7.45 11.35 13.61
C ALA A 549 -8.91 11.16 14.02
N ASN A 550 -9.16 10.52 15.16
CA ASN A 550 -10.51 10.36 15.68
C ASN A 550 -11.13 11.72 16.11
N ARG A 551 -12.43 11.74 16.40
CA ARG A 551 -13.17 12.94 16.79
C ARG A 551 -12.62 13.65 18.01
N ASP A 552 -12.11 12.89 18.98
CA ASP A 552 -11.60 13.42 20.24
C ASP A 552 -10.28 14.14 20.09
N THR A 553 -9.61 13.97 18.93
CA THR A 553 -8.39 14.69 18.60
C THR A 553 -8.71 16.12 18.18
N ALA A 554 -8.42 17.08 19.05
CA ALA A 554 -8.64 18.51 18.76
C ALA A 554 -7.58 19.04 17.76
N LYS A 555 -6.31 18.75 18.01
CA LYS A 555 -5.18 19.10 17.11
C LYS A 555 -3.97 18.21 17.37
N TYR A 556 -3.08 18.18 16.39
CA TYR A 556 -1.73 17.60 16.48
C TYR A 556 -0.84 18.25 15.42
N SER A 557 0.47 18.08 15.54
CA SER A 557 1.44 18.41 14.51
C SER A 557 1.95 17.12 13.87
N SER A 558 2.08 17.12 12.55
CA SER A 558 2.73 16.04 11.81
C SER A 558 3.85 16.57 10.92
N TYR A 559 4.87 15.77 10.76
CA TYR A 559 5.96 16.04 9.84
C TYR A 559 6.38 14.75 9.14
N TRP A 560 6.35 14.75 7.82
CA TRP A 560 6.82 13.66 6.99
C TRP A 560 8.13 14.04 6.33
N SER A 561 9.18 13.28 6.59
CA SER A 561 10.45 13.48 5.89
C SER A 561 10.30 13.01 4.43
N ILE A 562 11.05 13.64 3.53
CA ILE A 562 11.28 13.07 2.20
C ILE A 562 12.14 11.82 2.40
N PRO A 563 11.87 10.71 1.64
CA PRO A 563 12.74 9.55 1.66
C PRO A 563 14.19 9.92 1.31
N VAL A 564 15.15 9.45 2.10
CA VAL A 564 16.58 9.70 1.92
C VAL A 564 17.32 8.41 1.60
N VAL A 565 18.26 8.48 0.68
CA VAL A 565 19.14 7.36 0.37
C VAL A 565 20.20 7.22 1.46
N LYS A 566 20.31 6.01 2.02
CA LYS A 566 21.32 5.64 3.03
C LYS A 566 22.50 4.89 2.44
N GLY A 567 22.32 4.29 1.27
CA GLY A 567 23.34 3.58 0.52
C GLY A 567 22.87 3.19 -0.87
N VAL A 568 23.80 2.99 -1.78
CA VAL A 568 23.60 2.46 -3.13
C VAL A 568 24.65 1.40 -3.39
N TYR A 569 24.26 0.29 -3.99
CA TYR A 569 25.10 -0.87 -4.23
C TYR A 569 24.95 -1.37 -5.67
#